data_067a5c23d044eba76b6841a97f8369fe
#
_entry.id   067a5c23d044eba76b6841a97f8369fe
#
_cell.length_a   1.000
_cell.length_b   1.000
_cell.length_c   1.000
_cell.angle_alpha   90.00
_cell.angle_beta   90.00
_cell.angle_gamma   90.00
#
_symmetry.space_group_name_H-M   'P 1'
#
loop_
_entity.id
_entity.type
_entity.pdbx_description
1 polymer ?
#
loop_
_entity_poly.entity_id
_entity_poly.type
_entity_poly.pdbx_seq_one_letter_code
_entity_poly.pdbx_strand_id
1 'polypeptide(L)'
;MNFLKNFFSKTSVVIPSDSPNTQQNYLLPSGFYDLLFDEARESHQKINIILDGFFQRNFQLIKTPLLEYEDSFFFTESYASNSKNYFRLIDNISGKSLILRNDITLQINRLLATRLKNAQLPLKLCYVGDVLHTANDQLYGDRQQTQVGCEIIGELSPTHDQQSAIFEIITSTIEALNKIGLSDLVINFSLPDFLEIFLNNYDANDSIKKQLKIAIINKDLTALKNLVTKDYDLFKKLTLHNDNLTKLSQEIKNICADQLLDKEIDKAKNIANFITNNFKNISLNFNLFDADPAQYHHNIAFDIFVKNFPYAIAKAGCYRINSLEQTNIPAVGATIYINHLRKIFKK
;
A
#
# COMPACT_ATOMS: atom_id res chain seq x y z
N MET A 1 9.08 -6.38 -50.14
CA MET A 1 9.39 -6.15 -48.72
C MET A 1 9.77 -4.68 -48.53
N ASN A 2 8.89 -3.74 -48.97
CA ASN A 2 9.15 -2.29 -48.96
C ASN A 2 7.87 -1.46 -48.91
N PHE A 3 6.80 -1.94 -48.20
CA PHE A 3 5.48 -1.26 -48.16
C PHE A 3 5.10 -0.73 -46.76
N LEU A 4 5.92 -0.92 -45.71
CA LEU A 4 5.59 -0.54 -44.31
C LEU A 4 6.44 0.61 -43.75
N LYS A 5 7.29 1.26 -44.52
CA LYS A 5 8.19 2.32 -44.03
C LYS A 5 7.64 3.76 -44.13
N ASN A 6 6.49 3.99 -44.76
CA ASN A 6 5.99 5.35 -45.00
C ASN A 6 4.72 5.76 -44.26
N PHE A 7 4.33 5.06 -43.17
CA PHE A 7 3.10 5.42 -42.41
C PHE A 7 3.40 6.20 -41.13
N PHE A 8 4.63 6.49 -40.80
CA PHE A 8 4.98 7.34 -39.65
C PHE A 8 5.64 8.65 -40.10
N SER A 9 4.97 9.41 -40.98
CA SER A 9 5.28 10.81 -41.12
C SER A 9 4.73 11.54 -39.87
N LYS A 10 5.59 12.30 -39.23
CA LYS A 10 5.26 13.22 -38.12
C LYS A 10 4.05 14.07 -38.53
N THR A 11 2.86 13.65 -38.14
CA THR A 11 1.71 14.56 -38.11
C THR A 11 1.94 15.47 -36.92
N SER A 12 2.52 16.64 -37.20
CA SER A 12 2.43 17.78 -36.30
C SER A 12 0.95 18.06 -36.10
N VAL A 13 0.41 17.78 -34.93
CA VAL A 13 -0.93 18.21 -34.54
C VAL A 13 -0.86 19.73 -34.49
N VAL A 14 -1.42 20.37 -35.50
CA VAL A 14 -1.61 21.83 -35.48
C VAL A 14 -2.72 22.09 -34.46
N ILE A 15 -2.34 22.59 -33.30
CA ILE A 15 -3.27 23.12 -32.32
C ILE A 15 -3.78 24.46 -32.88
N PRO A 16 -5.09 24.61 -33.14
CA PRO A 16 -5.63 25.88 -33.61
C PRO A 16 -5.40 26.96 -32.54
N SER A 17 -4.80 28.06 -32.94
CA SER A 17 -4.59 29.23 -32.09
C SER A 17 -5.93 29.93 -31.82
N ASP A 18 -6.30 30.00 -30.57
CA ASP A 18 -6.95 31.07 -29.84
C ASP A 18 -8.33 31.60 -30.24
N SER A 19 -9.31 31.14 -29.44
CA SER A 19 -10.29 32.06 -28.89
C SER A 19 -10.30 31.92 -27.35
N PRO A 20 -10.25 33.01 -26.55
CA PRO A 20 -10.06 32.95 -25.09
C PRO A 20 -11.19 32.26 -24.32
N ASN A 21 -12.34 32.01 -24.92
CA ASN A 21 -13.51 31.39 -24.26
C ASN A 21 -13.70 29.89 -24.52
N THR A 22 -12.97 29.30 -25.44
CA THR A 22 -13.10 27.86 -25.76
C THR A 22 -12.19 26.97 -24.93
N GLN A 23 -11.07 27.46 -24.40
CA GLN A 23 -10.13 26.65 -23.62
C GLN A 23 -10.69 26.20 -22.25
N GLN A 24 -11.56 27.01 -21.61
CA GLN A 24 -12.14 26.65 -20.31
C GLN A 24 -13.10 25.43 -20.38
N ASN A 25 -13.69 25.13 -21.53
CA ASN A 25 -14.66 24.04 -21.69
C ASN A 25 -14.02 22.65 -21.85
N TYR A 26 -12.70 22.57 -22.00
CA TYR A 26 -11.97 21.31 -22.24
C TYR A 26 -10.98 20.95 -21.12
N LEU A 27 -11.05 21.66 -19.98
CA LEU A 27 -10.16 21.36 -18.86
C LEU A 27 -10.61 20.11 -18.12
N LEU A 28 -9.66 19.26 -17.79
CA LEU A 28 -9.88 18.14 -16.90
C LEU A 28 -9.98 18.62 -15.45
N PRO A 29 -10.73 17.91 -14.59
CA PRO A 29 -10.71 18.18 -13.17
C PRO A 29 -9.29 18.05 -12.59
N SER A 30 -8.97 18.84 -11.57
CA SER A 30 -7.67 18.77 -10.91
C SER A 30 -7.34 17.34 -10.45
N GLY A 31 -6.11 16.89 -10.70
CA GLY A 31 -5.64 15.54 -10.37
C GLY A 31 -6.02 14.45 -11.37
N PHE A 32 -6.61 14.84 -12.52
CA PHE A 32 -6.85 13.96 -13.68
C PHE A 32 -6.04 14.48 -14.87
N TYR A 33 -5.57 13.58 -15.71
CA TYR A 33 -4.77 13.92 -16.89
C TYR A 33 -4.82 12.79 -17.93
N ASP A 34 -4.60 13.16 -19.18
CA ASP A 34 -4.44 12.22 -20.27
C ASP A 34 -3.00 11.73 -20.36
N LEU A 35 -2.83 10.46 -20.69
CA LEU A 35 -1.57 9.87 -21.10
C LEU A 35 -1.57 9.72 -22.62
N LEU A 36 -0.56 10.26 -23.28
CA LEU A 36 -0.50 10.24 -24.74
C LEU A 36 0.72 9.44 -25.22
N PHE A 37 0.54 8.83 -26.39
CA PHE A 37 1.59 8.22 -27.23
C PHE A 37 2.60 7.34 -26.44
N ASP A 38 3.86 7.74 -26.44
CA ASP A 38 4.96 6.98 -25.83
C ASP A 38 4.77 6.79 -24.33
N GLU A 39 4.27 7.81 -23.63
CA GLU A 39 4.00 7.74 -22.21
C GLU A 39 2.94 6.68 -21.86
N ALA A 40 1.84 6.63 -22.63
CA ALA A 40 0.81 5.62 -22.46
C ALA A 40 1.35 4.22 -22.80
N ARG A 41 2.16 4.11 -23.87
CA ARG A 41 2.79 2.86 -24.29
C ARG A 41 3.77 2.33 -23.24
N GLU A 42 4.65 3.18 -22.72
CA GLU A 42 5.60 2.80 -21.66
C GLU A 42 4.91 2.36 -20.38
N SER A 43 3.87 3.10 -19.97
CA SER A 43 3.06 2.72 -18.82
C SER A 43 2.46 1.32 -18.99
N HIS A 44 1.88 1.04 -20.15
CA HIS A 44 1.30 -0.25 -20.47
C HIS A 44 2.36 -1.37 -20.51
N GLN A 45 3.54 -1.12 -21.07
CA GLN A 45 4.64 -2.09 -21.09
C GLN A 45 5.11 -2.43 -19.68
N LYS A 46 5.28 -1.45 -18.80
CA LYS A 46 5.68 -1.68 -17.39
C LYS A 46 4.62 -2.50 -16.64
N ILE A 47 3.33 -2.22 -16.84
CA ILE A 47 2.24 -3.01 -16.28
C ILE A 47 2.36 -4.47 -16.70
N ASN A 48 2.58 -4.74 -17.98
CA ASN A 48 2.69 -6.11 -18.48
C ASN A 48 3.92 -6.84 -17.89
N ILE A 49 5.07 -6.17 -17.78
CA ILE A 49 6.28 -6.75 -17.17
C ILE A 49 6.02 -7.15 -15.70
N ILE A 50 5.32 -6.28 -14.95
CA ILE A 50 4.96 -6.56 -13.55
C ILE A 50 4.02 -7.76 -13.47
N LEU A 51 2.95 -7.78 -14.28
CA LEU A 51 1.98 -8.88 -14.30
C LEU A 51 2.63 -10.20 -14.72
N ASP A 52 3.50 -10.20 -15.73
CA ASP A 52 4.25 -11.39 -16.15
C ASP A 52 5.13 -11.92 -15.01
N GLY A 53 5.71 -11.02 -14.21
CA GLY A 53 6.43 -11.41 -12.99
C GLY A 53 5.53 -12.14 -11.98
N PHE A 54 4.31 -11.66 -11.78
CA PHE A 54 3.32 -12.31 -10.91
C PHE A 54 2.83 -13.64 -11.49
N PHE A 55 2.58 -13.74 -12.80
CA PHE A 55 2.19 -15.00 -13.46
C PHE A 55 3.25 -16.08 -13.32
N GLN A 56 4.55 -15.73 -13.45
CA GLN A 56 5.66 -16.66 -13.24
C GLN A 56 5.70 -17.24 -11.82
N ARG A 57 5.07 -16.57 -10.86
CA ARG A 57 4.93 -16.99 -9.46
C ARG A 57 3.54 -17.58 -9.15
N ASN A 58 2.79 -17.96 -10.19
CA ASN A 58 1.46 -18.58 -10.13
C ASN A 58 0.37 -17.69 -9.50
N PHE A 59 0.49 -16.36 -9.56
CA PHE A 59 -0.62 -15.49 -9.25
C PHE A 59 -1.64 -15.50 -10.39
N GLN A 60 -2.91 -15.56 -10.03
CA GLN A 60 -4.04 -15.60 -10.97
C GLN A 60 -4.63 -14.20 -11.12
N LEU A 61 -4.77 -13.75 -12.36
CA LEU A 61 -5.32 -12.43 -12.64
C LEU A 61 -6.82 -12.39 -12.37
N ILE A 62 -7.23 -11.40 -11.59
CA ILE A 62 -8.62 -11.02 -11.42
C ILE A 62 -8.87 -9.63 -11.99
N LYS A 63 -10.08 -9.40 -12.46
CA LYS A 63 -10.55 -8.09 -12.89
C LYS A 63 -11.89 -7.79 -12.22
N THR A 64 -11.90 -6.77 -11.39
CA THR A 64 -13.07 -6.28 -10.66
C THR A 64 -13.68 -5.08 -11.37
N PRO A 65 -14.99 -4.82 -11.19
CA PRO A 65 -15.65 -3.66 -11.79
C PRO A 65 -15.16 -2.35 -11.13
N LEU A 66 -15.25 -1.25 -11.87
CA LEU A 66 -14.92 0.08 -11.35
C LEU A 66 -15.96 0.58 -10.33
N LEU A 67 -17.20 0.20 -10.53
CA LEU A 67 -18.36 0.59 -9.70
C LEU A 67 -18.88 -0.61 -8.92
N GLU A 68 -19.23 -0.38 -7.66
CA GLU A 68 -19.92 -1.35 -6.82
C GLU A 68 -21.00 -0.64 -5.99
N TYR A 69 -21.99 -1.41 -5.50
CA TYR A 69 -22.93 -0.88 -4.53
C TYR A 69 -22.23 -0.47 -3.24
N GLU A 70 -22.55 0.70 -2.73
CA GLU A 70 -21.97 1.20 -1.49
C GLU A 70 -22.22 0.23 -0.32
N ASP A 71 -23.39 -0.38 -0.27
CA ASP A 71 -23.76 -1.37 0.75
C ASP A 71 -22.81 -2.57 0.81
N SER A 72 -22.11 -2.90 -0.28
CA SER A 72 -21.15 -4.02 -0.34
C SER A 72 -19.90 -3.79 0.50
N PHE A 73 -19.65 -2.55 0.96
CA PHE A 73 -18.48 -2.18 1.73
C PHE A 73 -18.76 -1.86 3.19
N PHE A 74 -20.02 -1.71 3.60
CA PHE A 74 -20.40 -1.38 4.99
C PHE A 74 -19.88 -2.36 6.05
N PHE A 75 -19.55 -3.58 5.64
CA PHE A 75 -19.03 -4.62 6.54
C PHE A 75 -17.52 -4.53 6.78
N THR A 76 -16.82 -3.58 6.16
CA THR A 76 -15.38 -3.41 6.35
C THR A 76 -15.12 -2.23 7.27
N GLU A 77 -14.34 -2.42 8.34
CA GLU A 77 -13.93 -1.34 9.26
C GLU A 77 -13.22 -0.22 8.49
N SER A 78 -12.48 -0.57 7.44
CA SER A 78 -11.81 0.36 6.54
C SER A 78 -12.78 1.30 5.80
N TYR A 79 -14.03 0.87 5.53
CA TYR A 79 -15.02 1.73 4.90
C TYR A 79 -15.48 2.85 5.86
N ALA A 80 -15.75 2.53 7.11
CA ALA A 80 -16.26 3.50 8.09
C ALA A 80 -15.26 4.67 8.30
N SER A 81 -13.95 4.37 8.33
CA SER A 81 -12.90 5.36 8.48
C SER A 81 -12.67 6.20 7.22
N ASN A 82 -12.99 5.68 6.03
CA ASN A 82 -12.68 6.28 4.73
C ASN A 82 -13.91 6.71 3.91
N SER A 83 -15.11 6.70 4.50
CA SER A 83 -16.38 6.94 3.78
C SER A 83 -16.44 8.26 3.01
N LYS A 84 -15.70 9.29 3.42
CA LYS A 84 -15.60 10.59 2.75
C LYS A 84 -14.75 10.56 1.47
N ASN A 85 -13.95 9.53 1.26
CA ASN A 85 -12.96 9.44 0.19
C ASN A 85 -13.46 8.74 -1.08
N TYR A 86 -14.76 8.42 -1.15
CA TYR A 86 -15.37 7.77 -2.30
C TYR A 86 -16.13 8.75 -3.19
N PHE A 87 -15.95 8.65 -4.48
CA PHE A 87 -16.90 9.21 -5.44
C PHE A 87 -18.19 8.38 -5.41
N ARG A 88 -19.33 9.06 -5.28
CA ARG A 88 -20.64 8.44 -5.22
C ARG A 88 -21.49 8.80 -6.43
N LEU A 89 -22.29 7.84 -6.87
CA LEU A 89 -23.24 7.96 -7.97
C LEU A 89 -24.54 7.28 -7.55
N ILE A 90 -25.63 7.66 -8.21
CA ILE A 90 -26.90 6.94 -8.08
C ILE A 90 -27.07 6.04 -9.29
N ASP A 91 -27.31 4.77 -9.08
CA ASP A 91 -27.66 3.84 -10.15
C ASP A 91 -29.08 4.13 -10.65
N ASN A 92 -29.19 4.59 -11.88
CA ASN A 92 -30.50 4.94 -12.46
C ASN A 92 -31.44 3.74 -12.65
N ILE A 93 -30.93 2.51 -12.59
CA ILE A 93 -31.71 1.29 -12.75
C ILE A 93 -32.31 0.84 -11.40
N SER A 94 -31.49 0.77 -10.38
CA SER A 94 -31.88 0.26 -9.07
C SER A 94 -32.24 1.35 -8.04
N GLY A 95 -31.87 2.61 -8.30
CA GLY A 95 -31.99 3.73 -7.37
C GLY A 95 -31.00 3.68 -6.20
N LYS A 96 -30.07 2.72 -6.18
CA LYS A 96 -29.09 2.53 -5.10
C LYS A 96 -27.86 3.41 -5.26
N SER A 97 -27.19 3.70 -4.14
CA SER A 97 -25.88 4.35 -4.14
C SER A 97 -24.79 3.41 -4.66
N LEU A 98 -24.01 3.91 -5.58
CA LEU A 98 -22.80 3.29 -6.11
C LEU A 98 -21.59 4.09 -5.68
N ILE A 99 -20.46 3.40 -5.49
CA ILE A 99 -19.16 4.02 -5.28
C ILE A 99 -18.17 3.62 -6.36
N LEU A 100 -17.31 4.57 -6.74
CA LEU A 100 -16.09 4.27 -7.49
C LEU A 100 -15.04 3.76 -6.52
N ARG A 101 -14.41 2.65 -6.87
CA ARG A 101 -13.37 2.06 -6.01
C ARG A 101 -12.22 3.03 -5.79
N ASN A 102 -11.76 3.15 -4.56
CA ASN A 102 -10.54 3.85 -4.17
C ASN A 102 -9.39 2.90 -3.83
N ASP A 103 -9.68 1.59 -3.74
CA ASP A 103 -8.72 0.51 -3.55
C ASP A 103 -9.29 -0.82 -4.09
N ILE A 104 -8.43 -1.66 -4.70
CA ILE A 104 -8.86 -2.93 -5.26
C ILE A 104 -8.90 -4.02 -4.20
N THR A 105 -8.06 -3.97 -3.18
CA THR A 105 -8.02 -4.97 -2.11
C THR A 105 -9.35 -5.12 -1.39
N LEU A 106 -10.11 -4.03 -1.22
CA LEU A 106 -11.47 -4.09 -0.64
C LEU A 106 -12.44 -4.91 -1.48
N GLN A 107 -12.28 -4.90 -2.80
CA GLN A 107 -13.12 -5.71 -3.70
C GLN A 107 -12.81 -7.22 -3.61
N ILE A 108 -11.58 -7.58 -3.20
CA ILE A 108 -11.19 -8.97 -2.98
C ILE A 108 -11.99 -9.56 -1.82
N ASN A 109 -12.24 -8.79 -0.75
CA ASN A 109 -13.09 -9.23 0.36
C ASN A 109 -14.49 -9.63 -0.12
N ARG A 110 -15.09 -8.81 -0.99
CA ARG A 110 -16.39 -9.14 -1.61
C ARG A 110 -16.31 -10.38 -2.51
N LEU A 111 -15.24 -10.53 -3.29
CA LEU A 111 -15.07 -11.72 -4.14
C LEU A 111 -15.03 -13.00 -3.31
N LEU A 112 -14.32 -13.00 -2.18
CA LEU A 112 -14.26 -14.13 -1.26
C LEU A 112 -15.61 -14.42 -0.61
N ALA A 113 -16.36 -13.40 -0.29
CA ALA A 113 -17.72 -13.57 0.25
C ALA A 113 -18.73 -14.08 -0.81
N THR A 114 -18.39 -14.03 -2.11
CA THR A 114 -19.33 -14.35 -3.20
C THR A 114 -18.76 -15.38 -4.18
N ARG A 115 -18.06 -14.94 -5.22
CA ARG A 115 -17.62 -15.77 -6.34
C ARG A 115 -16.52 -16.77 -5.97
N LEU A 116 -15.70 -16.45 -4.98
CA LEU A 116 -14.60 -17.27 -4.49
C LEU A 116 -14.88 -17.92 -3.12
N LYS A 117 -16.16 -17.91 -2.67
CA LYS A 117 -16.57 -18.44 -1.37
C LYS A 117 -16.13 -19.89 -1.14
N ASN A 118 -16.16 -20.73 -2.16
CA ASN A 118 -15.80 -22.15 -2.09
C ASN A 118 -14.39 -22.42 -2.68
N ALA A 119 -13.59 -21.39 -2.92
CA ALA A 119 -12.27 -21.57 -3.45
C ALA A 119 -11.35 -22.19 -2.38
N GLN A 120 -10.49 -23.11 -2.82
CA GLN A 120 -9.50 -23.71 -1.93
C GLN A 120 -8.41 -22.69 -1.60
N LEU A 121 -8.14 -22.50 -0.31
CA LEU A 121 -7.04 -21.68 0.16
C LEU A 121 -5.74 -22.51 0.21
N PRO A 122 -4.55 -21.90 0.06
CA PRO A 122 -4.35 -20.47 -0.18
C PRO A 122 -4.60 -20.06 -1.64
N LEU A 123 -5.09 -18.82 -1.83
CA LEU A 123 -5.24 -18.20 -3.13
C LEU A 123 -4.10 -17.20 -3.38
N LYS A 124 -3.52 -17.23 -4.57
CA LYS A 124 -2.57 -16.23 -5.07
C LYS A 124 -3.26 -15.45 -6.19
N LEU A 125 -3.63 -14.21 -5.91
CA LEU A 125 -4.36 -13.33 -6.84
C LEU A 125 -3.49 -12.14 -7.24
N CYS A 126 -3.61 -11.68 -8.49
CA CYS A 126 -3.06 -10.41 -8.91
C CYS A 126 -4.10 -9.60 -9.67
N TYR A 127 -3.87 -8.31 -9.78
CA TYR A 127 -4.81 -7.39 -10.41
C TYR A 127 -4.10 -6.20 -11.05
N VAL A 128 -4.81 -5.55 -11.97
CA VAL A 128 -4.50 -4.21 -12.47
C VAL A 128 -5.79 -3.43 -12.64
N GLY A 129 -5.78 -2.16 -12.27
CA GLY A 129 -6.92 -1.28 -12.49
C GLY A 129 -6.76 0.10 -11.89
N ASP A 130 -7.61 1.00 -12.36
CA ASP A 130 -7.64 2.36 -11.86
C ASP A 130 -8.48 2.46 -10.59
N VAL A 131 -8.03 3.32 -9.69
CA VAL A 131 -8.72 3.72 -8.47
C VAL A 131 -8.85 5.24 -8.43
N LEU A 132 -9.87 5.75 -7.74
CA LEU A 132 -10.19 7.17 -7.71
C LEU A 132 -10.34 7.68 -6.28
N HIS A 133 -9.72 8.82 -6.02
CA HIS A 133 -9.77 9.52 -4.73
C HIS A 133 -10.48 10.87 -4.86
N THR A 134 -11.36 11.21 -3.92
CA THR A 134 -12.13 12.48 -3.95
C THR A 134 -11.27 13.69 -3.65
N ALA A 135 -10.24 13.54 -2.85
CA ALA A 135 -9.29 14.58 -2.52
C ALA A 135 -7.94 14.29 -3.19
N ASN A 136 -7.24 15.36 -3.57
CA ASN A 136 -5.81 15.25 -3.78
C ASN A 136 -5.20 14.91 -2.42
N ASP A 137 -4.66 13.73 -2.26
CA ASP A 137 -3.71 13.54 -1.20
C ASP A 137 -2.59 14.57 -1.43
N GLN A 138 -2.27 15.39 -0.42
CA GLN A 138 -1.20 16.38 -0.53
C GLN A 138 0.13 15.73 -0.94
N LEU A 139 0.26 14.42 -0.70
CA LEU A 139 1.43 13.62 -1.05
C LEU A 139 1.42 13.13 -2.51
N TYR A 140 0.27 12.88 -3.12
CA TYR A 140 0.22 12.15 -4.41
C TYR A 140 -0.22 13.01 -5.61
N GLY A 141 -0.96 14.07 -5.41
CA GLY A 141 -1.40 14.98 -6.47
C GLY A 141 -2.37 14.40 -7.49
N ASP A 142 -2.38 13.08 -7.66
CA ASP A 142 -3.20 12.37 -8.64
C ASP A 142 -4.44 11.80 -7.96
N ARG A 143 -5.61 12.13 -8.50
CA ARG A 143 -6.91 11.60 -8.01
C ARG A 143 -7.32 10.31 -8.72
N GLN A 144 -6.76 10.03 -9.88
CA GLN A 144 -6.83 8.76 -10.56
C GLN A 144 -5.45 8.11 -10.53
N GLN A 145 -5.38 6.88 -10.01
CA GLN A 145 -4.15 6.11 -9.92
C GLN A 145 -4.36 4.72 -10.50
N THR A 146 -3.38 4.22 -11.25
CA THR A 146 -3.38 2.83 -11.69
C THR A 146 -2.60 2.00 -10.67
N GLN A 147 -3.29 1.03 -10.07
CA GLN A 147 -2.74 0.03 -9.15
C GLN A 147 -2.45 -1.26 -9.92
N VAL A 148 -1.28 -1.85 -9.66
CA VAL A 148 -0.96 -3.24 -10.02
C VAL A 148 -0.56 -3.94 -8.73
N GLY A 149 -1.24 -5.02 -8.35
CA GLY A 149 -1.00 -5.65 -7.07
C GLY A 149 -1.07 -7.16 -7.10
N CYS A 150 -0.59 -7.75 -6.02
CA CYS A 150 -0.67 -9.19 -5.77
C CYS A 150 -1.04 -9.47 -4.32
N GLU A 151 -1.82 -10.52 -4.11
CA GLU A 151 -2.39 -10.90 -2.82
C GLU A 151 -2.26 -12.41 -2.61
N ILE A 152 -1.91 -12.79 -1.40
CA ILE A 152 -1.97 -14.17 -0.91
C ILE A 152 -3.00 -14.22 0.21
N ILE A 153 -4.01 -15.07 0.03
CA ILE A 153 -5.13 -15.20 0.95
C ILE A 153 -5.11 -16.61 1.52
N GLY A 154 -5.13 -16.71 2.83
CA GLY A 154 -4.87 -17.95 3.53
C GLY A 154 -3.40 -18.17 3.84
N GLU A 155 -3.09 -19.29 4.45
CA GLU A 155 -1.74 -19.63 4.90
C GLU A 155 -1.03 -20.51 3.88
N LEU A 156 0.20 -20.14 3.49
CA LEU A 156 1.02 -20.93 2.55
C LEU A 156 1.67 -22.16 3.19
N SER A 157 1.79 -22.20 4.51
CA SER A 157 2.48 -23.25 5.23
C SER A 157 1.54 -24.07 6.12
N PRO A 158 1.69 -25.39 6.20
CA PRO A 158 0.99 -26.24 7.17
C PRO A 158 1.28 -25.87 8.63
N THR A 159 2.36 -25.15 8.89
CA THR A 159 2.74 -24.67 10.23
C THR A 159 2.02 -23.41 10.65
N HIS A 160 1.05 -22.93 9.84
CA HIS A 160 0.28 -21.71 10.06
C HIS A 160 1.15 -20.46 10.21
N ASP A 161 2.31 -20.46 9.50
CA ASP A 161 3.24 -19.35 9.50
C ASP A 161 2.99 -18.42 8.31
N GLN A 162 2.51 -17.21 8.60
CA GLN A 162 2.35 -16.15 7.59
C GLN A 162 3.70 -15.69 6.99
N GLN A 163 4.83 -16.04 7.60
CA GLN A 163 6.15 -15.57 7.20
C GLN A 163 6.48 -15.97 5.75
N SER A 164 6.12 -17.17 5.34
CA SER A 164 6.31 -17.65 3.96
C SER A 164 5.52 -16.82 2.95
N ALA A 165 4.30 -16.42 3.27
CA ALA A 165 3.48 -15.57 2.43
C ALA A 165 4.05 -14.14 2.34
N ILE A 166 4.53 -13.61 3.46
CA ILE A 166 5.21 -12.29 3.51
C ILE A 166 6.46 -12.31 2.62
N PHE A 167 7.30 -13.34 2.72
CA PHE A 167 8.49 -13.48 1.89
C PHE A 167 8.16 -13.58 0.40
N GLU A 168 7.11 -14.30 0.06
CA GLU A 168 6.64 -14.41 -1.33
C GLU A 168 6.15 -13.08 -1.89
N ILE A 169 5.38 -12.30 -1.12
CA ILE A 169 4.91 -10.96 -1.52
C ILE A 169 6.09 -9.99 -1.66
N ILE A 170 7.01 -9.98 -0.70
CA ILE A 170 8.22 -9.15 -0.77
C ILE A 170 9.02 -9.48 -2.02
N THR A 171 9.28 -10.77 -2.25
CA THR A 171 10.05 -11.23 -3.41
C THR A 171 9.36 -10.85 -4.72
N SER A 172 8.05 -11.14 -4.84
CA SER A 172 7.27 -10.83 -6.04
C SER A 172 7.31 -9.34 -6.36
N THR A 173 7.18 -8.49 -5.33
CA THR A 173 7.16 -7.03 -5.50
C THR A 173 8.55 -6.49 -5.88
N ILE A 174 9.61 -6.89 -5.17
CA ILE A 174 10.98 -6.42 -5.45
C ILE A 174 11.43 -6.88 -6.84
N GLU A 175 11.19 -8.13 -7.21
CA GLU A 175 11.56 -8.63 -8.54
C GLU A 175 10.80 -7.93 -9.65
N ALA A 176 9.51 -7.65 -9.46
CA ALA A 176 8.71 -6.89 -10.41
C ALA A 176 9.27 -5.47 -10.61
N LEU A 177 9.64 -4.78 -9.53
CA LEU A 177 10.26 -3.46 -9.58
C LEU A 177 11.64 -3.50 -10.25
N ASN A 178 12.46 -4.50 -9.94
CA ASN A 178 13.78 -4.68 -10.58
C ASN A 178 13.63 -4.95 -12.09
N LYS A 179 12.65 -5.76 -12.52
CA LYS A 179 12.41 -6.07 -13.94
C LYS A 179 12.04 -4.84 -14.78
N ILE A 180 11.41 -3.83 -14.18
CA ILE A 180 11.13 -2.56 -14.86
C ILE A 180 12.26 -1.54 -14.77
N GLY A 181 13.44 -1.94 -14.25
CA GLY A 181 14.67 -1.13 -14.22
C GLY A 181 14.83 -0.26 -12.97
N LEU A 182 14.10 -0.52 -11.88
CA LEU A 182 14.31 0.19 -10.62
C LEU A 182 15.35 -0.54 -9.76
N SER A 183 16.28 0.23 -9.22
CA SER A 183 17.29 -0.19 -8.24
C SER A 183 17.31 0.80 -7.07
N ASP A 184 18.16 0.57 -6.10
CA ASP A 184 18.34 1.45 -4.94
C ASP A 184 17.01 1.70 -4.18
N LEU A 185 16.32 0.60 -3.88
CA LEU A 185 15.06 0.63 -3.17
C LEU A 185 15.30 0.91 -1.67
N VAL A 186 14.38 1.66 -1.09
CA VAL A 186 14.31 1.89 0.36
C VAL A 186 13.00 1.30 0.85
N ILE A 187 13.06 0.38 1.81
CA ILE A 187 11.88 -0.24 2.40
C ILE A 187 11.74 0.25 3.83
N ASN A 188 10.62 0.91 4.11
CA ASN A 188 10.25 1.33 5.45
C ASN A 188 9.27 0.33 6.03
N PHE A 189 9.67 -0.34 7.10
CA PHE A 189 8.81 -1.28 7.84
C PHE A 189 8.10 -0.59 8.97
N SER A 190 6.85 -0.97 9.17
CA SER A 190 6.07 -0.69 10.38
C SER A 190 5.51 -1.97 10.97
N LEU A 191 5.33 -1.96 12.28
CA LEU A 191 4.68 -3.01 13.06
C LEU A 191 3.40 -2.44 13.66
N PRO A 192 2.26 -2.53 12.98
CA PRO A 192 1.03 -1.83 13.38
C PRO A 192 0.56 -2.15 14.81
N ASP A 193 0.77 -3.40 15.25
CA ASP A 193 0.35 -3.85 16.58
C ASP A 193 1.35 -3.44 17.70
N PHE A 194 2.56 -3.03 17.32
CA PHE A 194 3.65 -2.79 18.25
C PHE A 194 3.36 -1.63 19.22
N LEU A 195 2.81 -0.54 18.73
CA LEU A 195 2.48 0.63 19.54
C LEU A 195 1.49 0.29 20.65
N GLU A 196 0.45 -0.46 20.35
CA GLU A 196 -0.56 -0.86 21.35
C GLU A 196 0.04 -1.79 22.39
N ILE A 197 0.82 -2.80 21.99
CA ILE A 197 1.50 -3.72 22.90
C ILE A 197 2.45 -2.94 23.79
N PHE A 198 3.24 -2.01 23.22
CA PHE A 198 4.19 -1.20 23.98
C PHE A 198 3.48 -0.30 25.00
N LEU A 199 2.46 0.45 24.59
CA LEU A 199 1.73 1.35 25.48
C LEU A 199 0.97 0.59 26.59
N ASN A 200 0.44 -0.60 26.32
CA ASN A 200 -0.22 -1.42 27.34
C ASN A 200 0.75 -1.80 28.46
N ASN A 201 2.01 -2.06 28.14
CA ASN A 201 3.06 -2.46 29.08
C ASN A 201 3.89 -1.27 29.62
N TYR A 202 3.73 -0.07 29.07
CA TYR A 202 4.43 1.12 29.56
C TYR A 202 3.83 1.62 30.88
N ASP A 203 4.68 1.95 31.85
CA ASP A 203 4.27 2.40 33.17
C ASP A 203 3.74 3.85 33.14
N ALA A 204 2.48 3.99 32.78
CA ALA A 204 1.74 5.24 32.77
C ALA A 204 0.25 4.97 32.96
N ASN A 205 -0.50 5.98 33.43
CA ASN A 205 -1.96 5.86 33.52
C ASN A 205 -2.64 5.95 32.13
N ASP A 206 -3.87 5.48 32.01
CA ASP A 206 -4.61 5.40 30.76
C ASP A 206 -4.78 6.74 30.05
N SER A 207 -4.89 7.84 30.81
CA SER A 207 -4.99 9.19 30.24
C SER A 207 -3.71 9.58 29.52
N ILE A 208 -2.55 9.33 30.14
CA ILE A 208 -1.24 9.57 29.54
C ILE A 208 -1.02 8.66 28.35
N LYS A 209 -1.36 7.37 28.41
CA LYS A 209 -1.25 6.41 27.29
C LYS A 209 -2.05 6.88 26.06
N LYS A 210 -3.27 7.38 26.27
CA LYS A 210 -4.08 7.96 25.19
C LYS A 210 -3.43 9.20 24.56
N GLN A 211 -2.90 10.10 25.37
CA GLN A 211 -2.21 11.30 24.88
C GLN A 211 -0.92 10.94 24.14
N LEU A 212 -0.16 9.96 24.64
CA LEU A 212 1.03 9.43 23.98
C LEU A 212 0.70 8.85 22.60
N LYS A 213 -0.35 8.03 22.51
CA LYS A 213 -0.81 7.48 21.23
C LYS A 213 -1.11 8.59 20.22
N ILE A 214 -1.84 9.62 20.62
CA ILE A 214 -2.17 10.77 19.77
C ILE A 214 -0.90 11.50 19.32
N ALA A 215 0.02 11.79 20.26
CA ALA A 215 1.26 12.50 19.97
C ALA A 215 2.17 11.70 19.01
N ILE A 216 2.24 10.37 19.17
CA ILE A 216 3.00 9.47 18.31
C ILE A 216 2.43 9.45 16.89
N ILE A 217 1.12 9.24 16.76
CA ILE A 217 0.43 9.21 15.45
C ILE A 217 0.63 10.52 14.69
N ASN A 218 0.54 11.66 15.40
CA ASN A 218 0.73 12.97 14.82
C ASN A 218 2.22 13.37 14.67
N LYS A 219 3.15 12.53 15.11
CA LYS A 219 4.61 12.82 15.15
C LYS A 219 4.92 14.12 15.90
N ASP A 220 4.12 14.46 16.93
CA ASP A 220 4.30 15.65 17.76
C ASP A 220 5.35 15.42 18.84
N LEU A 221 6.61 15.68 18.47
CA LEU A 221 7.76 15.52 19.37
C LEU A 221 7.71 16.48 20.57
N THR A 222 7.02 17.62 20.45
CA THR A 222 6.87 18.56 21.56
C THR A 222 5.93 18.02 22.63
N ALA A 223 4.79 17.50 22.22
CA ALA A 223 3.86 16.82 23.11
C ALA A 223 4.51 15.60 23.76
N LEU A 224 5.23 14.76 22.99
CA LEU A 224 5.97 13.61 23.53
C LEU A 224 6.95 14.01 24.61
N LYS A 225 7.75 15.06 24.41
CA LYS A 225 8.73 15.54 25.39
C LYS A 225 8.08 15.95 26.72
N ASN A 226 6.89 16.53 26.66
CA ASN A 226 6.15 16.94 27.85
C ASN A 226 5.52 15.76 28.61
N LEU A 227 5.13 14.70 27.89
CA LEU A 227 4.47 13.52 28.45
C LEU A 227 5.46 12.51 29.06
N VAL A 228 6.64 12.33 28.42
CA VAL A 228 7.62 11.28 28.80
C VAL A 228 9.03 11.86 28.92
N THR A 229 9.26 12.70 29.91
CA THR A 229 10.55 13.39 30.08
C THR A 229 11.73 12.41 30.22
N LYS A 230 11.57 11.33 31.02
CA LYS A 230 12.62 10.34 31.27
C LYS A 230 12.94 9.48 30.06
N ASP A 231 11.93 9.05 29.31
CA ASP A 231 12.05 8.08 28.24
C ASP A 231 11.93 8.74 26.83
N TYR A 232 11.98 10.07 26.78
CA TYR A 232 11.76 10.87 25.58
C TYR A 232 12.63 10.42 24.41
N ASP A 233 13.90 10.15 24.63
CA ASP A 233 14.83 9.77 23.56
C ASP A 233 14.45 8.43 22.91
N LEU A 234 13.95 7.47 23.70
CA LEU A 234 13.43 6.22 23.14
C LEU A 234 12.15 6.46 22.37
N PHE A 235 11.16 7.18 22.94
CA PHE A 235 9.91 7.49 22.23
C PHE A 235 10.17 8.23 20.92
N LYS A 236 11.09 9.18 20.90
CA LYS A 236 11.52 9.87 19.70
C LYS A 236 12.09 8.92 18.65
N LYS A 237 12.99 7.99 19.04
CA LYS A 237 13.55 6.98 18.13
C LYS A 237 12.48 6.05 17.57
N LEU A 238 11.52 5.61 18.40
CA LEU A 238 10.43 4.73 17.99
C LEU A 238 9.42 5.42 17.06
N THR A 239 9.25 6.73 17.20
CA THR A 239 8.33 7.53 16.37
C THR A 239 8.95 7.91 15.02
N LEU A 240 10.28 8.01 14.95
CA LEU A 240 11.04 8.33 13.76
C LEU A 240 11.62 7.07 13.12
N HIS A 241 11.99 7.18 11.84
CA HIS A 241 12.68 6.08 11.15
C HIS A 241 14.01 5.74 11.81
N ASN A 242 14.30 4.45 11.94
CA ASN A 242 15.53 3.93 12.52
C ASN A 242 16.07 2.79 11.66
N ASP A 243 17.38 2.78 11.41
CA ASP A 243 18.07 1.75 10.63
C ASP A 243 18.69 0.63 11.50
N ASN A 244 18.70 0.79 12.82
CA ASN A 244 19.32 -0.15 13.75
C ASN A 244 18.31 -0.82 14.71
N LEU A 245 17.59 -1.80 14.18
CA LEU A 245 16.59 -2.56 14.95
C LEU A 245 17.19 -3.31 16.14
N THR A 246 18.44 -3.80 16.05
CA THR A 246 19.10 -4.53 17.14
C THR A 246 19.36 -3.63 18.35
N LYS A 247 19.91 -2.44 18.12
CA LYS A 247 20.14 -1.46 19.21
C LYS A 247 18.82 -1.01 19.81
N LEU A 248 17.83 -0.72 18.96
CA LEU A 248 16.51 -0.29 19.39
C LEU A 248 15.82 -1.35 20.26
N SER A 249 15.94 -2.63 19.91
CA SER A 249 15.37 -3.73 20.70
C SER A 249 15.95 -3.82 22.12
N GLN A 250 17.24 -3.54 22.29
CA GLN A 250 17.86 -3.52 23.63
C GLN A 250 17.35 -2.34 24.47
N GLU A 251 17.20 -1.17 23.86
CA GLU A 251 16.66 0.01 24.55
C GLU A 251 15.19 -0.22 24.98
N ILE A 252 14.39 -0.87 24.14
CA ILE A 252 13.00 -1.23 24.47
C ILE A 252 12.94 -2.18 25.68
N LYS A 253 13.78 -3.21 25.71
CA LYS A 253 13.83 -4.18 26.82
C LYS A 253 14.14 -3.56 28.18
N ASN A 254 14.91 -2.48 28.20
CA ASN A 254 15.25 -1.78 29.44
C ASN A 254 14.05 -1.02 30.06
N ILE A 255 13.04 -0.70 29.24
CA ILE A 255 11.86 0.07 29.67
C ILE A 255 10.64 -0.81 29.75
N CYS A 256 10.50 -1.73 28.81
CA CYS A 256 9.34 -2.60 28.68
C CYS A 256 9.80 -4.01 28.26
N ALA A 257 10.02 -4.88 29.25
CA ALA A 257 10.34 -6.29 29.00
C ALA A 257 9.05 -7.09 28.82
N ASP A 258 8.68 -7.36 27.58
CA ASP A 258 7.48 -8.10 27.22
C ASP A 258 7.76 -9.11 26.09
N GLN A 259 7.27 -10.34 26.25
CA GLN A 259 7.49 -11.42 25.28
C GLN A 259 6.78 -11.18 23.93
N LEU A 260 5.66 -10.44 23.91
CA LEU A 260 4.98 -10.11 22.67
C LEU A 260 5.76 -9.07 21.87
N LEU A 261 6.35 -8.08 22.53
CA LEU A 261 7.25 -7.11 21.89
C LEU A 261 8.47 -7.79 21.32
N ASP A 262 9.08 -8.74 22.04
CA ASP A 262 10.21 -9.52 21.54
C ASP A 262 9.83 -10.30 20.28
N LYS A 263 8.67 -10.95 20.26
CA LYS A 263 8.18 -11.68 19.07
C LYS A 263 7.99 -10.76 17.87
N GLU A 264 7.41 -9.57 18.06
CA GLU A 264 7.22 -8.60 16.95
C GLU A 264 8.59 -8.11 16.41
N ILE A 265 9.53 -7.81 17.27
CA ILE A 265 10.88 -7.42 16.89
C ILE A 265 11.60 -8.57 16.14
N ASP A 266 11.48 -9.79 16.60
CA ASP A 266 12.12 -10.94 15.95
C ASP A 266 11.53 -11.23 14.58
N LYS A 267 10.21 -11.04 14.38
CA LYS A 267 9.60 -11.07 13.05
C LYS A 267 10.24 -10.04 12.11
N ALA A 268 10.35 -8.79 12.57
CA ALA A 268 10.99 -7.74 11.77
C ALA A 268 12.45 -8.06 11.44
N LYS A 269 13.22 -8.60 12.38
CA LYS A 269 14.60 -9.06 12.15
C LYS A 269 14.67 -10.17 11.12
N ASN A 270 13.78 -11.17 11.21
CA ASN A 270 13.75 -12.28 10.25
C ASN A 270 13.46 -11.79 8.82
N ILE A 271 12.53 -10.84 8.68
CA ILE A 271 12.23 -10.25 7.37
C ILE A 271 13.39 -9.40 6.86
N ALA A 272 14.01 -8.60 7.73
CA ALA A 272 15.20 -7.83 7.37
C ALA A 272 16.34 -8.74 6.89
N ASN A 273 16.63 -9.81 7.62
CA ASN A 273 17.64 -10.80 7.24
C ASN A 273 17.30 -11.48 5.91
N PHE A 274 16.02 -11.83 5.70
CA PHE A 274 15.59 -12.40 4.43
C PHE A 274 15.89 -11.46 3.27
N ILE A 275 15.55 -10.19 3.39
CA ILE A 275 15.76 -9.20 2.33
C ILE A 275 17.23 -8.98 2.07
N THR A 276 18.04 -8.77 3.11
CA THR A 276 19.48 -8.49 2.96
C THR A 276 20.25 -9.68 2.37
N ASN A 277 19.81 -10.91 2.65
CA ASN A 277 20.44 -12.11 2.12
C ASN A 277 20.05 -12.40 0.65
N ASN A 278 18.85 -11.99 0.23
CA ASN A 278 18.34 -12.33 -1.10
C ASN A 278 18.40 -11.20 -2.12
N PHE A 279 18.47 -9.94 -1.66
CA PHE A 279 18.45 -8.76 -2.53
C PHE A 279 19.60 -7.82 -2.22
N LYS A 280 20.21 -7.31 -3.29
CA LYS A 280 21.27 -6.29 -3.20
C LYS A 280 20.69 -4.89 -3.36
N ASN A 281 21.40 -3.88 -2.85
CA ASN A 281 21.06 -2.46 -3.01
C ASN A 281 19.69 -2.08 -2.45
N ILE A 282 19.29 -2.70 -1.34
CA ILE A 282 18.07 -2.34 -0.60
C ILE A 282 18.47 -1.75 0.75
N SER A 283 18.00 -0.56 1.05
CA SER A 283 18.10 0.06 2.37
C SER A 283 16.84 -0.22 3.18
N LEU A 284 17.00 -0.59 4.44
CA LEU A 284 15.90 -0.90 5.34
C LEU A 284 15.80 0.15 6.45
N ASN A 285 14.61 0.67 6.67
CA ASN A 285 14.28 1.53 7.80
C ASN A 285 13.14 0.90 8.60
N PHE A 286 13.10 1.17 9.90
CA PHE A 286 12.07 0.68 10.79
C PHE A 286 11.39 1.85 11.51
N ASN A 287 10.08 1.89 11.42
CA ASN A 287 9.23 2.81 12.14
C ASN A 287 8.24 1.99 12.98
N LEU A 288 8.66 1.62 14.19
CA LEU A 288 7.91 0.70 15.04
C LEU A 288 6.60 1.31 15.56
N PHE A 289 6.53 2.63 15.65
CA PHE A 289 5.36 3.35 16.12
C PHE A 289 4.51 3.93 14.97
N ASP A 290 4.75 3.51 13.74
CA ASP A 290 3.87 3.90 12.62
C ASP A 290 2.57 3.10 12.72
N ALA A 291 1.58 3.73 13.33
CA ALA A 291 0.24 3.16 13.42
C ALA A 291 -0.56 3.59 12.19
N ASP A 292 -1.12 2.62 11.49
CA ASP A 292 -2.12 2.89 10.45
C ASP A 292 -3.39 3.45 11.14
N PRO A 293 -3.77 4.72 10.87
CA PRO A 293 -4.98 5.30 11.45
C PRO A 293 -6.26 4.50 11.12
N ALA A 294 -6.24 3.77 10.00
CA ALA A 294 -7.36 2.95 9.56
C ALA A 294 -7.37 1.55 10.20
N GLN A 295 -6.35 1.19 10.97
CA GLN A 295 -6.16 -0.15 11.56
C GLN A 295 -6.34 -1.31 10.56
N TYR A 296 -6.01 -1.03 9.29
CA TYR A 296 -6.18 -1.98 8.19
C TYR A 296 -5.12 -3.09 8.21
N HIS A 297 -3.88 -2.69 8.51
CA HIS A 297 -2.76 -3.64 8.58
C HIS A 297 -2.59 -4.21 9.97
N HIS A 298 -2.30 -5.50 10.02
CA HIS A 298 -1.92 -6.24 11.20
C HIS A 298 -0.54 -6.85 10.99
N ASN A 299 0.15 -7.19 12.06
CA ASN A 299 1.42 -7.91 12.05
C ASN A 299 2.57 -7.06 11.44
N ILE A 300 2.62 -6.86 10.14
CA ILE A 300 3.65 -6.06 9.46
C ILE A 300 3.06 -5.31 8.26
N ALA A 301 3.54 -4.09 8.06
CA ALA A 301 3.31 -3.32 6.85
C ALA A 301 4.62 -2.72 6.36
N PHE A 302 4.74 -2.42 5.08
CA PHE A 302 5.91 -1.77 4.53
C PHE A 302 5.61 -0.94 3.30
N ASP A 303 6.30 0.18 3.21
CA ASP A 303 6.29 1.07 2.07
C ASP A 303 7.61 0.97 1.32
N ILE A 304 7.57 0.88 -0.01
CA ILE A 304 8.75 0.82 -0.86
C ILE A 304 8.92 2.17 -1.56
N PHE A 305 10.12 2.72 -1.46
CA PHE A 305 10.54 3.97 -2.11
C PHE A 305 11.72 3.73 -3.03
N VAL A 306 11.96 4.65 -3.93
CA VAL A 306 13.23 4.80 -4.65
C VAL A 306 14.00 5.95 -4.05
N LYS A 307 15.31 5.81 -3.90
CA LYS A 307 16.17 6.87 -3.38
C LYS A 307 15.96 8.19 -4.15
N ASN A 308 15.82 9.29 -3.41
CA ASN A 308 15.56 10.63 -3.96
C ASN A 308 14.19 10.82 -4.63
N PHE A 309 13.23 9.93 -4.38
CA PHE A 309 11.85 10.11 -4.78
C PHE A 309 10.95 10.14 -3.53
N PRO A 310 10.12 11.18 -3.31
CA PRO A 310 9.48 11.40 -2.01
C PRO A 310 8.23 10.53 -1.77
N TYR A 311 7.76 9.80 -2.78
CA TYR A 311 6.52 9.04 -2.68
C TYR A 311 6.79 7.54 -2.65
N ALA A 312 6.00 6.80 -1.88
CA ALA A 312 6.02 5.34 -1.95
C ALA A 312 5.59 4.88 -3.34
N ILE A 313 6.37 4.01 -3.95
CA ILE A 313 6.09 3.40 -5.25
C ILE A 313 5.30 2.11 -5.12
N ALA A 314 5.37 1.49 -3.94
CA ALA A 314 4.53 0.35 -3.57
C ALA A 314 4.25 0.38 -2.07
N LYS A 315 3.12 -0.20 -1.69
CA LYS A 315 2.73 -0.46 -0.30
C LYS A 315 2.34 -1.91 -0.16
N ALA A 316 2.66 -2.49 0.99
CA ALA A 316 2.33 -3.87 1.28
C ALA A 316 2.09 -4.08 2.77
N GLY A 317 1.40 -5.16 3.10
CA GLY A 317 1.16 -5.48 4.50
C GLY A 317 0.25 -6.67 4.68
N CYS A 318 0.23 -7.16 5.92
CA CYS A 318 -0.70 -8.19 6.36
C CYS A 318 -2.03 -7.55 6.76
N TYR A 319 -3.11 -8.22 6.44
CA TYR A 319 -4.46 -7.81 6.82
C TYR A 319 -5.33 -9.04 7.07
N ARG A 320 -6.55 -8.82 7.53
CA ARG A 320 -7.51 -9.88 7.78
C ARG A 320 -8.77 -9.67 6.97
N ILE A 321 -9.26 -10.74 6.39
CA ILE A 321 -10.49 -10.75 5.64
C ILE A 321 -11.61 -11.23 6.54
N ASN A 322 -12.64 -10.40 6.66
CA ASN A 322 -13.86 -10.73 7.37
C ASN A 322 -15.01 -10.80 6.36
N SER A 323 -15.57 -11.98 6.17
CA SER A 323 -16.79 -12.19 5.41
C SER A 323 -17.93 -12.62 6.33
N LEU A 324 -19.17 -12.61 5.84
CA LEU A 324 -20.35 -13.03 6.61
C LEU A 324 -20.25 -14.47 7.15
N GLU A 325 -19.47 -15.34 6.49
CA GLU A 325 -19.39 -16.76 6.85
C GLU A 325 -17.99 -17.21 7.27
N GLN A 326 -16.95 -16.46 6.87
CA GLN A 326 -15.56 -16.75 7.23
C GLN A 326 -14.96 -15.49 7.84
N THR A 327 -14.66 -15.57 9.11
CA THR A 327 -14.02 -14.47 9.83
C THR A 327 -12.53 -14.73 9.99
N ASN A 328 -11.75 -13.66 9.89
CA ASN A 328 -10.35 -13.69 10.31
C ASN A 328 -9.39 -14.48 9.39
N ILE A 329 -9.69 -14.57 8.07
CA ILE A 329 -8.76 -15.20 7.12
C ILE A 329 -7.51 -14.32 7.00
N PRO A 330 -6.30 -14.85 7.27
CA PRO A 330 -5.08 -14.10 7.10
C PRO A 330 -4.82 -13.82 5.62
N ALA A 331 -4.34 -12.62 5.33
CA ALA A 331 -3.96 -12.22 3.99
C ALA A 331 -2.73 -11.32 4.04
N VAL A 332 -1.97 -11.31 2.95
CA VAL A 332 -0.86 -10.39 2.74
C VAL A 332 -0.82 -9.99 1.28
N GLY A 333 -0.64 -8.70 1.02
CA GLY A 333 -0.63 -8.18 -0.33
C GLY A 333 0.30 -7.02 -0.53
N ALA A 334 0.52 -6.70 -1.80
CA ALA A 334 1.27 -5.53 -2.22
C ALA A 334 0.59 -4.84 -3.40
N THR A 335 0.62 -3.52 -3.38
CA THR A 335 0.13 -2.65 -4.45
C THR A 335 1.25 -1.77 -4.96
N ILE A 336 1.51 -1.78 -6.26
CA ILE A 336 2.45 -0.93 -6.97
C ILE A 336 1.67 0.20 -7.65
N TYR A 337 2.13 1.45 -7.48
CA TYR A 337 1.49 2.66 -8.02
C TYR A 337 2.16 3.08 -9.33
N ILE A 338 1.53 2.80 -10.44
CA ILE A 338 2.08 3.06 -11.79
C ILE A 338 2.30 4.55 -12.03
N ASN A 339 1.45 5.41 -11.50
CA ASN A 339 1.59 6.85 -11.63
C ASN A 339 2.89 7.38 -11.00
N HIS A 340 3.32 6.80 -9.87
CA HIS A 340 4.58 7.18 -9.21
C HIS A 340 5.78 6.70 -10.01
N LEU A 341 5.71 5.48 -10.53
CA LEU A 341 6.76 4.94 -11.40
C LEU A 341 7.01 5.85 -12.61
N ARG A 342 5.92 6.31 -13.24
CA ARG A 342 6.01 7.22 -14.38
C ARG A 342 6.75 8.52 -14.05
N LYS A 343 6.50 9.10 -12.86
CA LYS A 343 7.19 10.32 -12.41
C LYS A 343 8.70 10.12 -12.22
N ILE A 344 9.13 8.89 -11.89
CA ILE A 344 10.55 8.54 -11.77
C ILE A 344 11.22 8.46 -13.15
N PHE A 345 10.56 7.84 -14.12
CA PHE A 345 11.12 7.61 -15.45
C PHE A 345 11.03 8.83 -16.38
N LYS A 346 10.28 9.88 -16.01
CA LYS A 346 10.24 11.16 -16.75
C LYS A 346 11.46 12.08 -16.50
N LYS A 347 12.33 11.71 -15.58
CA LYS A 347 13.61 12.42 -15.36
C LYS A 347 14.66 11.89 -16.33
#